data_eb57e5df8153c904468a0760994489ff
#
_entry.id   eb57e5df8153c904468a0760994489ff
#
_cell.length_a   1.000
_cell.length_b   1.000
_cell.length_c   1.000
_cell.angle_alpha   90.00
_cell.angle_beta   90.00
_cell.angle_gamma   90.00
#
_symmetry.space_group_name_H-M   'P 1'
#
loop_
_entity.id
_entity.type
_entity.pdbx_description
1 polymer ?
#
loop_
_entity_poly.entity_id
_entity_poly.type
_entity_poly.pdbx_seq_one_letter_code
_entity_poly.pdbx_strand_id
1 'polypeptide(L)'
;FKHVKTIVYASDLRNLENELKIVVPAAKAFNATIEILYLDFGWGLGKPPESLDDLKKEVGYDKIRIVVQKEKSGFTILQQIENYLKITNPEMLVMFPEDRSYFDRLFGIGKTEELTYRTRLPLFTFRKSKVTT
;
A
#
# COMPACT_ATOMS: atom_id res chain seq x y z
N PHE A 1 0.34 17.81 -15.51
CA PHE A 1 0.62 16.80 -14.49
C PHE A 1 -0.21 17.05 -13.24
N LYS A 2 -0.94 16.04 -12.81
CA LYS A 2 -1.85 16.19 -11.68
C LYS A 2 -1.09 16.35 -10.36
N HIS A 3 -1.66 17.17 -9.50
CA HIS A 3 -1.16 17.28 -8.14
C HIS A 3 -1.48 15.99 -7.37
N VAL A 4 -0.47 15.36 -6.81
CA VAL A 4 -0.65 14.13 -6.02
C VAL A 4 -0.85 14.52 -4.56
N LYS A 5 -2.04 14.26 -4.03
CA LYS A 5 -2.39 14.55 -2.64
C LYS A 5 -2.28 13.33 -1.75
N THR A 6 -2.60 12.16 -2.27
CA THR A 6 -2.63 10.94 -1.49
C THR A 6 -2.00 9.81 -2.27
N ILE A 7 -1.07 9.13 -1.63
CA ILE A 7 -0.45 7.91 -2.14
C ILE A 7 -0.94 6.78 -1.24
N VAL A 8 -1.64 5.80 -1.83
CA VAL A 8 -1.98 4.58 -1.10
C VAL A 8 -0.85 3.59 -1.30
N TYR A 9 -0.29 3.15 -0.19
CA TYR A 9 0.76 2.14 -0.19
C TYR A 9 0.18 0.87 0.42
N ALA A 10 -0.12 -0.11 -0.42
CA ALA A 10 -0.65 -1.40 0.02
C ALA A 10 0.50 -2.25 0.53
N SER A 11 0.43 -2.66 1.78
CA SER A 11 1.55 -3.29 2.47
C SER A 11 1.13 -4.58 3.16
N ASP A 12 2.06 -5.53 3.22
CA ASP A 12 1.91 -6.71 4.08
C ASP A 12 2.56 -6.50 5.46
N LEU A 13 3.12 -5.34 5.69
CA LEU A 13 3.76 -4.91 6.94
C LEU A 13 5.05 -5.65 7.32
N ARG A 14 5.54 -6.58 6.49
CA ARG A 14 6.73 -7.36 6.84
C ARG A 14 8.04 -6.60 6.66
N ASN A 15 8.06 -5.61 5.78
CA ASN A 15 9.27 -4.83 5.51
C ASN A 15 8.94 -3.35 5.44
N LEU A 16 8.10 -2.91 6.36
CA LEU A 16 7.44 -1.61 6.31
C LEU A 16 8.41 -0.43 6.24
N GLU A 17 9.39 -0.38 7.13
CA GLU A 17 10.31 0.75 7.16
C GLU A 17 11.10 0.91 5.87
N ASN A 18 11.66 -0.20 5.38
CA ASN A 18 12.48 -0.16 4.18
C ASN A 18 11.66 0.22 2.96
N GLU A 19 10.45 -0.29 2.85
CA GLU A 19 9.57 0.05 1.74
C GLU A 19 9.11 1.51 1.82
N LEU A 20 8.78 1.99 3.01
CA LEU A 20 8.41 3.39 3.19
C LEU A 20 9.55 4.33 2.80
N LYS A 21 10.78 3.97 3.09
CA LYS A 21 11.93 4.80 2.70
C LYS A 21 12.04 4.97 1.19
N ILE A 22 11.48 4.03 0.43
CA ILE A 22 11.41 4.17 -1.04
C ILE A 22 10.24 5.08 -1.44
N VAL A 23 9.12 5.01 -0.73
CA VAL A 23 7.92 5.79 -1.06
C VAL A 23 8.07 7.26 -0.63
N VAL A 24 8.72 7.51 0.50
CA VAL A 24 8.82 8.84 1.09
C VAL A 24 9.37 9.90 0.15
N PRO A 25 10.42 9.67 -0.65
CA PRO A 25 10.90 10.72 -1.58
C PRO A 25 9.82 11.20 -2.55
N ALA A 26 9.01 10.27 -3.08
CA ALA A 26 7.91 10.65 -3.96
C ALA A 26 6.86 11.46 -3.21
N ALA A 27 6.53 11.05 -1.99
CA ALA A 27 5.56 11.78 -1.17
C ALA A 27 6.06 13.19 -0.84
N LYS A 28 7.34 13.33 -0.53
CA LYS A 28 7.92 14.65 -0.26
C LYS A 28 7.85 15.55 -1.48
N ALA A 29 8.12 15.01 -2.65
CA ALA A 29 8.10 15.80 -3.89
C ALA A 29 6.73 16.42 -4.15
N PHE A 30 5.66 15.74 -3.77
CA PHE A 30 4.29 16.22 -3.96
C PHE A 30 3.66 16.78 -2.68
N ASN A 31 4.34 16.71 -1.57
CA ASN A 31 3.78 17.02 -0.26
C ASN A 31 2.51 16.20 0.02
N ALA A 32 2.55 14.92 -0.35
CA ALA A 32 1.40 14.03 -0.32
C ALA A 32 1.31 13.27 1.00
N THR A 33 0.10 12.83 1.34
CA THR A 33 -0.12 11.92 2.46
C THR A 33 0.10 10.49 1.98
N ILE A 34 0.86 9.72 2.74
CA ILE A 34 1.00 8.27 2.51
C ILE A 34 -0.03 7.57 3.38
N GLU A 35 -0.93 6.84 2.76
CA GLU A 35 -1.90 6.03 3.46
C GLU A 35 -1.50 4.58 3.32
N ILE A 36 -1.03 3.98 4.41
CA ILE A 36 -0.61 2.59 4.44
C ILE A 36 -1.85 1.73 4.56
N LEU A 37 -2.16 0.97 3.52
CA LEU A 37 -3.31 0.09 3.51
C LEU A 37 -2.87 -1.34 3.81
N TYR A 38 -3.35 -1.89 4.91
CA TYR A 38 -3.12 -3.26 5.27
C TYR A 38 -4.45 -4.03 5.25
N LEU A 39 -4.49 -5.09 4.46
CA LEU A 39 -5.65 -5.96 4.35
C LEU A 39 -5.44 -7.17 5.26
N ASP A 40 -6.09 -7.13 6.41
CA ASP A 40 -5.93 -8.16 7.44
C ASP A 40 -7.01 -9.24 7.25
N PHE A 41 -6.61 -10.33 6.62
CA PHE A 41 -7.49 -11.48 6.40
C PHE A 41 -7.08 -12.69 7.23
N GLY A 42 -6.31 -12.47 8.28
CA GLY A 42 -5.94 -13.53 9.21
C GLY A 42 -4.86 -14.48 8.72
N TRP A 43 -4.02 -14.04 7.79
CA TRP A 43 -2.98 -14.90 7.21
C TRP A 43 -1.67 -14.92 7.99
N GLY A 44 -1.62 -14.30 9.17
CA GLY A 44 -0.45 -14.33 10.03
C GLY A 44 0.75 -13.57 9.49
N LEU A 45 0.53 -12.52 8.72
CA LEU A 45 1.60 -11.68 8.17
C LEU A 45 2.07 -10.66 9.22
N GLY A 46 2.74 -9.61 8.79
CA GLY A 46 3.25 -8.60 9.70
C GLY A 46 2.17 -7.94 10.55
N LYS A 47 2.58 -7.13 11.49
CA LYS A 47 1.67 -6.40 12.39
C LYS A 47 1.85 -4.91 12.20
N PRO A 48 0.79 -4.12 12.44
CA PRO A 48 0.94 -2.67 12.46
C PRO A 48 1.99 -2.25 13.50
N PRO A 49 2.71 -1.15 13.27
CA PRO A 49 3.68 -0.67 14.24
C PRO A 49 2.98 -0.26 15.53
N GLU A 50 3.66 -0.43 16.65
CA GLU A 50 3.13 -0.05 17.95
C GLU A 50 2.98 1.46 18.09
N SER A 51 3.88 2.20 17.45
CA SER A 51 3.85 3.66 17.49
C SER A 51 4.00 4.22 16.08
N LEU A 52 2.96 4.91 15.64
CA LEU A 52 3.00 5.62 14.36
C LEU A 52 3.99 6.79 14.40
N ASP A 53 4.08 7.47 15.55
CA ASP A 53 5.02 8.57 15.69
C ASP A 53 6.47 8.11 15.55
N ASP A 54 6.81 6.95 16.13
CA ASP A 54 8.14 6.40 15.98
C ASP A 54 8.43 6.03 14.53
N LEU A 55 7.44 5.48 13.83
CA LEU A 55 7.59 5.16 12.42
C LEU A 55 7.85 6.43 11.59
N LYS A 56 7.13 7.50 11.86
CA LYS A 56 7.31 8.77 11.15
C LYS A 56 8.71 9.32 11.36
N LYS A 57 9.24 9.22 12.58
CA LYS A 57 10.62 9.65 12.87
C LYS A 57 11.63 8.79 12.14
N GLU A 58 11.40 7.49 12.13
CA GLU A 58 12.31 6.53 11.49
C GLU A 58 12.43 6.75 9.99
N VAL A 59 11.32 7.05 9.33
CA VAL A 59 11.33 7.28 7.88
C VAL A 59 11.49 8.75 7.50
N GLY A 60 11.43 9.65 8.48
CA GLY A 60 11.64 11.08 8.24
C GLY A 60 10.50 11.77 7.52
N TYR A 61 9.25 11.39 7.79
CA TYR A 61 8.11 11.98 7.14
C TYR A 61 6.87 11.93 8.04
N ASP A 62 6.16 13.03 8.16
CA ASP A 62 5.03 13.16 9.08
C ASP A 62 3.67 12.79 8.49
N LYS A 63 3.49 12.97 7.19
CA LYS A 63 2.17 12.77 6.57
C LYS A 63 1.93 11.30 6.25
N ILE A 64 1.81 10.50 7.28
CA ILE A 64 1.59 9.06 7.17
C ILE A 64 0.43 8.66 8.06
N ARG A 65 -0.47 7.82 7.54
CA ARG A 65 -1.52 7.20 8.34
C ARG A 65 -1.66 5.75 7.93
N ILE A 66 -2.24 4.94 8.81
CA ILE A 66 -2.42 3.50 8.60
C ILE A 66 -3.91 3.19 8.59
N VAL A 67 -4.34 2.42 7.60
CA VAL A 67 -5.71 1.94 7.51
C VAL A 67 -5.67 0.42 7.45
N VAL A 68 -6.35 -0.22 8.39
CA VAL A 68 -6.47 -1.67 8.44
C VAL A 68 -7.87 -2.04 7.95
N GLN A 69 -7.94 -2.80 6.87
CA GLN A 69 -9.19 -3.30 6.33
C GLN A 69 -9.30 -4.79 6.62
N LYS A 70 -10.40 -5.20 7.24
CA LYS A 70 -10.66 -6.61 7.50
C LYS A 70 -11.56 -7.18 6.41
N GLU A 71 -11.51 -8.50 6.24
CA GLU A 71 -12.33 -9.18 5.26
C GLU A 71 -13.82 -8.89 5.49
N LYS A 72 -14.53 -8.56 4.42
CA LYS A 72 -15.97 -8.32 4.46
C LYS A 72 -16.72 -9.43 3.78
N SER A 73 -17.71 -9.97 4.47
CA SER A 73 -18.61 -10.99 3.92
C SER A 73 -19.37 -10.40 2.73
N GLY A 74 -19.48 -11.17 1.66
CA GLY A 74 -20.21 -10.76 0.47
C GLY A 74 -19.38 -10.00 -0.56
N PHE A 75 -18.11 -9.74 -0.28
CA PHE A 75 -17.22 -9.04 -1.21
C PHE A 75 -16.01 -9.89 -1.53
N THR A 76 -15.59 -9.88 -2.78
CA THR A 76 -14.27 -10.43 -3.12
C THR A 76 -13.21 -9.46 -2.63
N ILE A 77 -11.98 -9.95 -2.53
CA ILE A 77 -10.85 -9.11 -2.13
C ILE A 77 -10.69 -7.93 -3.10
N LEU A 78 -10.78 -8.21 -4.38
CA LEU A 78 -10.64 -7.17 -5.39
C LEU A 78 -11.75 -6.12 -5.29
N GLN A 79 -12.99 -6.56 -5.06
CA GLN A 79 -14.11 -5.64 -4.87
C GLN A 79 -13.90 -4.74 -3.66
N GLN A 80 -13.40 -5.31 -2.58
CA GLN A 80 -13.15 -4.54 -1.36
C GLN A 80 -12.08 -3.48 -1.57
N ILE A 81 -11.01 -3.82 -2.30
CA ILE A 81 -9.96 -2.86 -2.63
C ILE A 81 -10.48 -1.79 -3.57
N GLU A 82 -11.25 -2.16 -4.59
CA GLU A 82 -11.82 -1.19 -5.51
C GLU A 82 -12.72 -0.19 -4.79
N ASN A 83 -13.55 -0.66 -3.87
CA ASN A 83 -14.41 0.21 -3.07
C ASN A 83 -13.59 1.16 -2.22
N TYR A 84 -12.55 0.65 -1.58
CA TYR A 84 -11.67 1.48 -0.78
C TYR A 84 -11.02 2.58 -1.62
N LEU A 85 -10.53 2.23 -2.80
CA LEU A 85 -9.89 3.19 -3.69
C LEU A 85 -10.87 4.23 -4.22
N LYS A 86 -12.12 3.86 -4.45
CA LYS A 86 -13.15 4.82 -4.87
C LYS A 86 -13.43 5.84 -3.78
N ILE A 87 -13.48 5.39 -2.53
CA ILE A 87 -13.77 6.27 -1.39
C ILE A 87 -12.58 7.19 -1.11
N THR A 88 -11.37 6.62 -1.08
CA THR A 88 -10.15 7.37 -0.80
C THR A 88 -9.75 8.27 -1.96
N ASN A 89 -10.00 7.80 -3.16
CA ASN A 89 -9.68 8.50 -4.41
C ASN A 89 -8.22 9.00 -4.45
N PRO A 90 -7.23 8.12 -4.24
CA PRO A 90 -5.85 8.53 -4.29
C PRO A 90 -5.38 8.79 -5.72
N GLU A 91 -4.30 9.55 -5.87
CA GLU A 91 -3.72 9.79 -7.18
C GLU A 91 -2.66 8.75 -7.55
N MET A 92 -2.23 7.94 -6.59
CA MET A 92 -1.16 6.96 -6.82
C MET A 92 -1.34 5.75 -5.93
N LEU A 93 -1.06 4.57 -6.46
CA LEU A 93 -1.07 3.31 -5.72
C LEU A 93 0.33 2.69 -5.83
N VAL A 94 0.91 2.33 -4.69
CA VAL A 94 2.24 1.72 -4.62
C VAL A 94 2.13 0.34 -3.99
N MET A 95 2.80 -0.63 -4.56
CA MET A 95 2.86 -2.00 -4.07
C MET A 95 4.27 -2.56 -4.21
N PHE A 96 4.61 -3.50 -3.34
CA PHE A 96 5.87 -4.23 -3.40
C PHE A 96 5.57 -5.74 -3.48
N PRO A 97 5.09 -6.24 -4.62
CA PRO A 97 4.68 -7.63 -4.73
C PRO A 97 5.87 -8.58 -4.68
N GLU A 98 5.64 -9.77 -4.13
CA GLU A 98 6.59 -10.87 -4.13
C GLU A 98 5.92 -12.11 -4.67
N ASP A 99 6.73 -13.05 -5.21
CA ASP A 99 6.24 -14.35 -5.60
C ASP A 99 5.68 -15.07 -4.38
N ARG A 100 4.54 -15.65 -4.42
CA ARG A 100 3.92 -16.41 -3.34
C ARG A 100 3.66 -15.61 -2.08
N SER A 101 3.66 -14.31 -2.19
CA SER A 101 3.47 -13.45 -1.06
C SER A 101 2.00 -13.10 -0.88
N TYR A 102 1.81 -12.19 0.01
CA TYR A 102 0.56 -11.55 0.32
C TYR A 102 -0.22 -11.11 -0.94
N PHE A 103 0.47 -10.45 -1.89
CA PHE A 103 -0.23 -9.91 -3.06
C PHE A 103 -0.70 -10.99 -4.04
N ASP A 104 0.02 -12.11 -4.14
CA ASP A 104 -0.43 -13.24 -4.93
C ASP A 104 -1.70 -13.84 -4.36
N ARG A 105 -1.81 -13.87 -3.03
CA ARG A 105 -3.02 -14.35 -2.37
C ARG A 105 -4.19 -13.41 -2.56
N LEU A 106 -3.92 -12.11 -2.56
CA LEU A 106 -4.96 -11.09 -2.71
C LEU A 106 -5.51 -11.07 -4.13
N PHE A 107 -4.63 -11.05 -5.12
CA PHE A 107 -5.01 -10.76 -6.49
C PHE A 107 -4.90 -11.96 -7.42
N GLY A 108 -4.10 -12.95 -7.08
CA GLY A 108 -3.72 -13.98 -8.02
C GLY A 108 -2.75 -13.43 -9.07
N ILE A 109 -2.27 -14.29 -9.92
CA ILE A 109 -1.31 -13.92 -10.97
C ILE A 109 -1.98 -12.99 -11.97
N GLY A 110 -1.37 -11.83 -12.23
CA GLY A 110 -1.87 -10.86 -13.20
C GLY A 110 -2.95 -9.92 -12.69
N LYS A 111 -3.46 -10.12 -11.48
CA LYS A 111 -4.57 -9.32 -10.96
C LYS A 111 -4.18 -7.91 -10.56
N THR A 112 -2.90 -7.67 -10.28
CA THR A 112 -2.41 -6.33 -9.98
C THR A 112 -2.61 -5.41 -11.18
N GLU A 113 -2.31 -5.91 -12.39
CA GLU A 113 -2.52 -5.14 -13.61
C GLU A 113 -4.00 -4.90 -13.86
N GLU A 114 -4.84 -5.88 -13.58
CA GLU A 114 -6.29 -5.74 -13.69
C GLU A 114 -6.81 -4.64 -12.79
N LEU A 115 -6.31 -4.57 -11.55
CA LEU A 115 -6.69 -3.51 -10.61
C LEU A 115 -6.34 -2.13 -11.16
N THR A 116 -5.13 -1.96 -11.68
CA THR A 116 -4.68 -0.70 -12.28
C THR A 116 -5.58 -0.30 -13.45
N TYR A 117 -5.90 -1.26 -14.31
CA TYR A 117 -6.75 -1.01 -15.45
C TYR A 117 -8.16 -0.54 -15.03
N ARG A 118 -8.73 -1.18 -14.01
CA ARG A 118 -10.06 -0.85 -13.52
C ARG A 118 -10.12 0.50 -12.81
N THR A 119 -9.12 0.81 -12.01
CA THR A 119 -9.09 2.04 -11.22
C THR A 119 -8.49 3.21 -11.98
N ARG A 120 -7.75 2.95 -13.06
CA ARG A 120 -7.05 3.96 -13.85
C ARG A 120 -6.07 4.78 -13.04
N LEU A 121 -5.51 4.17 -12.00
CA LEU A 121 -4.50 4.80 -11.17
C LEU A 121 -3.10 4.42 -11.64
N PRO A 122 -2.14 5.34 -11.55
CA PRO A 122 -0.73 4.95 -11.70
C PRO A 122 -0.38 3.91 -10.66
N LEU A 123 0.22 2.81 -11.09
CA LEU A 123 0.65 1.75 -10.21
C LEU A 123 2.17 1.63 -10.28
N PHE A 124 2.80 1.73 -9.11
CA PHE A 124 4.23 1.53 -8.98
C PHE A 124 4.48 0.26 -8.21
N THR A 125 5.25 -0.66 -8.79
CA THR A 125 5.60 -1.91 -8.15
C THR A 125 7.11 -2.03 -8.03
N PHE A 126 7.54 -2.57 -6.89
CA PHE A 126 8.95 -2.79 -6.61
C PHE A 126 9.13 -4.21 -6.10
N ARG A 127 10.19 -4.89 -6.53
CA ARG A 127 10.49 -6.20 -5.99
C ARG A 127 11.10 -6.04 -4.61
N LYS A 128 10.65 -6.85 -3.65
CA LYS A 128 11.16 -6.77 -2.29
C LYS A 128 12.67 -7.03 -2.21
N SER A 129 13.20 -7.86 -3.07
CA SER A 129 14.63 -8.15 -3.10
C SER A 129 15.48 -6.90 -3.37
N LYS A 130 14.91 -5.85 -3.94
CA LYS A 130 15.61 -4.58 -4.17
C LYS A 130 15.48 -3.61 -3.02
N VAL A 131 14.71 -3.93 -2.01
CA VAL A 131 14.46 -3.07 -0.86
C VAL A 131 15.41 -3.39 0.28
N THR A 132 15.95 -4.59 0.33
CA THR A 132 16.88 -5.00 1.37
C THR A 132 18.21 -4.32 1.19
N THR A 133 18.68 -3.74 2.23
CA THR A 133 19.99 -3.08 2.27
C THR A 133 21.01 -3.93 2.98
#